data_c710354903f78c789b37271bfd28ded9
#
_entry.id   c710354903f78c789b37271bfd28ded9
#
_cell.length_a   1.000
_cell.length_b   1.000
_cell.length_c   1.000
_cell.angle_alpha   90.00
_cell.angle_beta   90.00
_cell.angle_gamma   90.00
#
_symmetry.space_group_name_H-M   'P 1'
#
loop_
_entity.id
_entity.type
_entity.pdbx_description
1 polymer ?
#
loop_
_entity_poly.entity_id
_entity_poly.type
_entity_poly.pdbx_seq_one_letter_code
_entity_poly.pdbx_strand_id
1 'polypeptide(L)'
;MTDQALLAKVGQTIWGPAWQGPMADALRLPPATVAEWMAGRTIVPADSWKALREVTRLHYLKLADLDPQIVAAYDAAVARSSGKR
;
A
#
# COMPACT_ATOMS: atom_id res chain seq x y z
N MET A 1 -2.31 19.05 -5.33
CA MET A 1 -2.25 18.11 -4.20
C MET A 1 -0.99 18.37 -3.41
N THR A 2 -1.10 18.46 -2.10
CA THR A 2 0.07 18.64 -1.25
C THR A 2 0.83 17.32 -1.06
N ASP A 3 2.10 17.42 -0.64
CA ASP A 3 2.88 16.22 -0.33
C ASP A 3 2.23 15.42 0.80
N GLN A 4 1.69 16.11 1.82
CA GLN A 4 1.00 15.47 2.93
C GLN A 4 -0.23 14.70 2.45
N ALA A 5 -1.02 15.29 1.58
CA ALA A 5 -2.21 14.64 1.04
C ALA A 5 -1.84 13.41 0.20
N LEU A 6 -0.78 13.50 -0.58
CA LEU A 6 -0.31 12.37 -1.39
C LEU A 6 0.24 11.25 -0.51
N LEU A 7 1.03 11.58 0.52
CA LEU A 7 1.52 10.57 1.47
C LEU A 7 0.36 9.83 2.14
N ALA A 8 -0.65 10.57 2.61
CA ALA A 8 -1.80 9.96 3.25
C ALA A 8 -2.56 9.06 2.28
N LYS A 9 -2.74 9.50 1.05
CA LYS A 9 -3.43 8.71 0.02
C LYS A 9 -2.70 7.40 -0.26
N VAL A 10 -1.38 7.46 -0.44
CA VAL A 10 -0.57 6.27 -0.68
C VAL A 10 -0.61 5.36 0.55
N GLY A 11 -0.38 5.93 1.73
CA GLY A 11 -0.35 5.16 2.97
C GLY A 11 -1.67 4.44 3.25
N GLN A 12 -2.78 5.16 3.15
CA GLN A 12 -4.11 4.59 3.38
C GLN A 12 -4.45 3.52 2.36
N THR A 13 -4.03 3.71 1.11
CA THR A 13 -4.30 2.75 0.05
C THR A 13 -3.56 1.44 0.28
N ILE A 14 -2.31 1.49 0.74
CA ILE A 14 -1.48 0.30 0.91
C ILE A 14 -1.73 -0.35 2.29
N TRP A 15 -1.79 0.45 3.35
CA TRP A 15 -1.77 -0.05 4.73
C TRP A 15 -3.03 0.26 5.54
N GLY A 16 -3.94 1.05 5.02
CA GLY A 16 -5.18 1.40 5.71
C GLY A 16 -5.03 2.59 6.67
N PRO A 17 -5.98 2.76 7.61
CA PRO A 17 -6.01 3.96 8.47
C PRO A 17 -4.76 4.17 9.33
N ALA A 18 -4.14 3.10 9.80
CA ALA A 18 -2.94 3.17 10.64
C ALA A 18 -1.67 3.03 9.81
N TRP A 19 -1.57 3.79 8.74
CA TRP A 19 -0.52 3.64 7.74
C TRP A 19 0.85 4.22 8.09
N GLN A 20 0.91 5.15 9.06
CA GLN A 20 2.16 5.88 9.31
C GLN A 20 3.29 4.98 9.83
N GLY A 21 2.98 4.11 10.77
CA GLY A 21 3.95 3.15 11.29
C GLY A 21 4.46 2.20 10.22
N PRO A 22 3.57 1.49 9.52
CA PRO A 22 3.98 0.60 8.43
C PRO A 22 4.77 1.31 7.32
N MET A 23 4.40 2.54 6.97
CA MET A 23 5.15 3.31 5.97
C MET A 23 6.58 3.60 6.45
N ALA A 24 6.72 4.04 7.70
CA ALA A 24 8.05 4.29 8.27
C ALA A 24 8.90 3.02 8.24
N ASP A 25 8.33 1.89 8.63
CA ASP A 25 9.02 0.60 8.59
C ASP A 25 9.46 0.24 7.16
N ALA A 26 8.57 0.42 6.19
CA ALA A 26 8.86 0.10 4.80
C ALA A 26 9.98 0.98 4.24
N LEU A 27 10.04 2.24 4.67
CA LEU A 27 11.07 3.19 4.26
C LEU A 27 12.32 3.12 5.14
N ARG A 28 12.30 2.29 6.19
CA ARG A 28 13.39 2.12 7.15
C ARG A 28 13.72 3.44 7.86
N LEU A 29 12.67 4.15 8.27
CA LEU A 29 12.77 5.43 8.95
C LEU A 29 12.12 5.35 10.32
N PRO A 30 12.53 6.22 11.27
CA PRO A 30 11.81 6.32 12.54
C PRO A 30 10.38 6.77 12.31
N PRO A 31 9.40 6.27 13.09
CA PRO A 31 8.00 6.72 12.96
C PRO A 31 7.83 8.24 13.08
N ALA A 32 8.68 8.87 13.91
CA ALA A 32 8.66 10.32 14.09
C ALA A 32 8.92 11.08 12.79
N THR A 33 9.70 10.51 11.87
CA THR A 33 10.02 11.15 10.60
C THR A 33 8.77 11.33 9.74
N VAL A 34 7.96 10.28 9.62
CA VAL A 34 6.69 10.36 8.86
C VAL A 34 5.73 11.35 9.54
N ALA A 35 5.66 11.32 10.86
CA ALA A 35 4.83 12.26 11.61
C ALA A 35 5.26 13.71 11.37
N GLU A 36 6.55 13.98 11.27
CA GLU A 36 7.04 15.32 10.97
C GLU A 36 6.69 15.78 9.56
N TRP A 37 6.73 14.87 8.60
CA TRP A 37 6.28 15.17 7.24
C TRP A 37 4.80 15.55 7.23
N MET A 38 3.98 14.78 7.94
CA MET A 38 2.54 15.04 8.00
C MET A 38 2.21 16.33 8.73
N ALA A 39 3.01 16.71 9.71
CA ALA A 39 2.86 17.98 10.42
C ALA A 39 3.38 19.18 9.61
N GLY A 40 4.05 18.94 8.48
CA GLY A 40 4.63 19.99 7.66
C GLY A 40 5.88 20.61 8.23
N ARG A 41 6.52 19.96 9.21
CA ARG A 41 7.74 20.49 9.85
C ARG A 41 8.99 20.27 9.02
N THR A 42 9.00 19.19 8.26
CA THR A 42 10.10 18.88 7.35
C THR A 42 9.52 18.49 6.01
N ILE A 43 10.28 18.68 4.95
CA ILE A 43 9.88 18.27 3.61
C ILE A 43 10.30 16.82 3.37
N VAL A 44 9.53 16.13 2.52
CA VAL A 44 9.84 14.75 2.13
C VAL A 44 10.99 14.79 1.14
N PRO A 45 12.15 14.17 1.44
CA PRO A 45 13.26 14.17 0.50
C PRO A 45 12.94 13.38 -0.77
N ALA A 46 13.61 13.73 -1.86
CA ALA A 46 13.45 13.03 -3.13
C ALA A 46 13.74 11.53 -3.00
N ASP A 47 14.74 11.15 -2.22
CA ASP A 47 15.09 9.75 -2.01
C ASP A 47 13.96 8.97 -1.33
N SER A 48 13.20 9.63 -0.45
CA SER A 48 12.05 8.99 0.21
C SER A 48 10.91 8.77 -0.78
N TRP A 49 10.66 9.71 -1.66
CA TRP A 49 9.69 9.53 -2.75
C TRP A 49 10.08 8.39 -3.67
N LYS A 50 11.36 8.27 -3.99
CA LYS A 50 11.88 7.18 -4.82
C LYS A 50 11.68 5.84 -4.13
N ALA A 51 12.01 5.74 -2.84
CA ALA A 51 11.81 4.52 -2.06
C ALA A 51 10.33 4.16 -1.96
N LEU A 52 9.47 5.16 -1.77
CA LEU A 52 8.03 4.95 -1.68
C LEU A 52 7.46 4.44 -3.01
N ARG A 53 7.98 4.93 -4.12
CA ARG A 53 7.59 4.43 -5.44
C ARG A 53 7.92 2.93 -5.58
N GLU A 54 9.10 2.50 -5.13
CA GLU A 54 9.49 1.09 -5.15
C GLU A 54 8.58 0.24 -4.27
N VAL A 55 8.28 0.72 -3.07
CA VAL A 55 7.36 0.02 -2.15
C VAL A 55 5.99 -0.15 -2.80
N THR A 56 5.46 0.92 -3.38
CA THR A 56 4.16 0.91 -4.06
C THR A 56 4.15 -0.07 -5.22
N ARG A 57 5.22 -0.07 -6.02
CA ARG A 57 5.35 -0.97 -7.16
C ARG A 57 5.36 -2.43 -6.72
N LEU A 58 6.10 -2.75 -5.65
CA LEU A 58 6.16 -4.12 -5.13
C LEU A 58 4.79 -4.58 -4.63
N HIS A 59 4.05 -3.71 -3.95
CA HIS A 59 2.68 -4.02 -3.52
C HIS A 59 1.76 -4.25 -4.72
N TYR A 60 1.86 -3.41 -5.73
CA TYR A 60 1.08 -3.56 -6.95
C TYR A 60 1.35 -4.93 -7.61
N LEU A 61 2.62 -5.32 -7.74
CA LEU A 61 2.99 -6.60 -8.36
C LEU A 61 2.45 -7.78 -7.57
N LYS A 62 2.50 -7.73 -6.24
CA LYS A 62 1.94 -8.78 -5.39
C LYS A 62 0.43 -8.88 -5.56
N LEU A 63 -0.26 -7.75 -5.59
CA LEU A 63 -1.70 -7.72 -5.78
C LEU A 63 -2.09 -8.23 -7.16
N ALA A 64 -1.33 -7.84 -8.19
CA ALA A 64 -1.57 -8.31 -9.56
C ALA A 64 -1.41 -9.83 -9.67
N ASP A 65 -0.47 -10.41 -8.91
CA ASP A 65 -0.27 -11.86 -8.88
C ASP A 65 -1.44 -12.58 -8.19
N LEU A 66 -2.06 -11.94 -7.21
CA LEU A 66 -3.19 -12.53 -6.47
C LEU A 66 -4.48 -12.52 -7.27
N ASP A 67 -4.65 -11.57 -8.17
CA ASP A 67 -5.90 -11.42 -8.92
C ASP A 67 -6.28 -12.69 -9.67
N PRO A 68 -5.42 -13.31 -10.49
CA PRO A 68 -5.79 -14.56 -11.16
C PRO A 68 -6.05 -15.72 -10.20
N GLN A 69 -5.39 -15.73 -9.04
CA GLN A 69 -5.65 -16.75 -8.02
C GLN A 69 -7.05 -16.60 -7.43
N ILE A 70 -7.47 -15.37 -7.19
CA ILE A 70 -8.83 -15.09 -6.68
C ILE A 70 -9.87 -15.47 -7.74
N VAL A 71 -9.62 -15.14 -8.99
CA VAL A 71 -10.51 -15.51 -10.10
C VAL A 71 -10.65 -17.03 -10.19
N ALA A 72 -9.55 -17.77 -10.09
CA ALA A 72 -9.58 -19.23 -10.11
C ALA A 72 -10.39 -19.79 -8.94
N ALA A 73 -10.24 -19.22 -7.75
CA ALA A 73 -11.01 -19.63 -6.58
C ALA A 73 -12.51 -19.35 -6.76
N TYR A 74 -12.85 -18.21 -7.35
CA TYR A 74 -14.22 -17.85 -7.66
C TYR A 74 -14.82 -18.86 -8.64
N ASP A 75 -14.12 -19.15 -9.73
CA ASP A 75 -14.59 -20.11 -10.75
C ASP A 75 -14.81 -21.49 -10.15
N ALA A 76 -13.92 -21.96 -9.29
CA ALA A 76 -14.04 -23.24 -8.61
C ALA A 76 -15.25 -23.25 -7.67
N ALA A 77 -15.52 -22.15 -6.98
CA ALA A 77 -16.67 -22.05 -6.09
C ALA A 77 -17.97 -22.08 -6.87
N VAL A 78 -18.02 -21.39 -8.00
CA VAL A 78 -19.19 -21.40 -8.90
C VAL A 78 -19.42 -22.81 -9.42
N ALA A 79 -18.38 -23.50 -9.86
CA ALA A 79 -18.50 -24.87 -10.36
C ALA A 79 -19.01 -25.83 -9.29
N ARG A 80 -18.53 -25.71 -8.04
CA ARG A 80 -19.03 -26.55 -6.93
C ARG A 80 -20.51 -26.28 -6.65
N SER A 81 -20.89 -25.01 -6.66
CA SER A 81 -22.26 -24.60 -6.42
C SER A 81 -23.18 -25.11 -7.52
N SER A 82 -22.76 -25.05 -8.78
CA SER A 82 -23.52 -25.54 -9.91
C SER A 82 -23.64 -27.07 -9.92
N GLY A 83 -22.60 -27.75 -9.41
CA GLY A 83 -22.58 -29.21 -9.39
C GLY A 83 -23.46 -29.84 -8.31
N LYS A 84 -23.96 -29.04 -7.38
CA LYS A 84 -24.82 -29.52 -6.31
C LYS A 84 -26.30 -29.44 -6.75
N ARG A 85 -26.76 -30.47 -7.28
CA ARG A 85 -28.16 -30.54 -7.73
C ARG A 85 -28.92 -31.60 -7.06
#